data_62fce16422cdec2edffbd7e4536029d8
#
_entry.id   62fce16422cdec2edffbd7e4536029d8
#
_cell.length_a   1.000
_cell.length_b   1.000
_cell.length_c   1.000
_cell.angle_alpha   90.00
_cell.angle_beta   90.00
_cell.angle_gamma   90.00
#
_symmetry.space_group_name_H-M   'P 1'
#
loop_
_entity.id
_entity.type
_entity.pdbx_description
1 polymer ?
#
loop_
_entity_poly.entity_id
_entity_poly.type
_entity_poly.pdbx_seq_one_letter_code
_entity_poly.pdbx_strand_id
1 'polypeptide(L)'
;MKPLRPLLLDEMPEEWNLGEGPDYRRKQIAEWIYRKRAASIAEMSNLSAPLRRHLETAYDFTALKLARLQGSGDTTRKLLWELRSGDYVESVLIPASPDLFGGRSGRFTLCLSTQVGCAYGCKFCASGLEGWKRDLTAGEIVAQILETERTANTRVNNLVFMGMGEPLANYANLMRSLHIINAPWGAGIGARHITISTSGLAPQIRELARQPLQIRLALSLHGATDEVRGQIMPVNRKYPLAELLEACAEYQEKKGKMMTLEYILIDGVNDSAEQAEILARHARRLRAKVNLIPYNTVEGLGWQRPGEFAIDRFAAVLRGAKVTTTVRREKGHDIDAACGQLRLKQLKTDAGANRMDG
;
A
#
# COMPACT_ATOMS: atom_id res chain seq x y z
N MET A 1 21.27 -11.74 20.87
CA MET A 1 21.00 -10.50 20.12
C MET A 1 20.73 -9.37 21.12
N LYS A 2 21.30 -8.18 20.93
CA LYS A 2 20.90 -7.01 21.73
C LYS A 2 19.42 -6.70 21.45
N PRO A 3 18.61 -6.34 22.45
CA PRO A 3 17.24 -5.91 22.22
C PRO A 3 17.25 -4.70 21.27
N LEU A 4 16.30 -4.69 20.30
CA LEU A 4 16.14 -3.56 19.40
C LEU A 4 15.67 -2.34 20.21
N ARG A 5 16.32 -1.19 20.00
CA ARG A 5 15.88 0.08 20.60
C ARG A 5 14.57 0.54 19.94
N PRO A 6 13.79 1.41 20.59
CA PRO A 6 12.64 2.05 19.95
C PRO A 6 13.06 2.70 18.62
N LEU A 7 12.20 2.63 17.63
CA LEU A 7 12.43 3.33 16.38
C LEU A 7 11.93 4.77 16.50
N LEU A 8 12.79 5.74 16.23
CA LEU A 8 12.43 7.17 16.35
C LEU A 8 11.20 7.52 15.48
N LEU A 9 11.06 6.87 14.33
CA LEU A 9 9.93 7.06 13.41
C LEU A 9 8.59 6.46 13.89
N ASP A 10 8.59 5.62 14.93
CA ASP A 10 7.37 5.10 15.53
C ASP A 10 6.68 6.12 16.43
N GLU A 11 7.40 7.13 16.87
CA GLU A 11 6.93 8.13 17.81
C GLU A 11 6.60 9.46 17.12
N MET A 12 5.65 10.18 17.67
CA MET A 12 5.35 11.55 17.28
C MET A 12 6.34 12.51 17.97
N PRO A 13 6.55 13.73 17.43
CA PRO A 13 7.52 14.66 18.00
C PRO A 13 7.36 14.92 19.51
N GLU A 14 6.13 14.97 20.01
CA GLU A 14 5.83 15.17 21.44
C GLU A 14 6.22 14.00 22.34
N GLU A 15 6.36 12.80 21.78
CA GLU A 15 6.73 11.57 22.49
C GLU A 15 8.25 11.36 22.56
N TRP A 16 9.02 12.02 21.68
CA TRP A 16 10.46 11.81 21.62
C TRP A 16 11.16 12.15 22.93
N ASN A 17 11.98 11.24 23.42
CA ASN A 17 12.83 11.47 24.56
C ASN A 17 14.04 12.34 24.16
N LEU A 18 14.01 13.61 24.51
CA LEU A 18 15.10 14.58 24.27
C LEU A 18 16.09 14.66 25.41
N GLY A 19 15.93 13.91 26.54
CA GLY A 19 16.66 14.12 27.77
C GLY A 19 16.38 15.51 28.32
N GLU A 20 17.44 16.26 28.60
CA GLU A 20 17.35 17.67 29.06
C GLU A 20 17.21 18.68 27.91
N GLY A 21 17.00 18.20 26.68
CA GLY A 21 16.89 19.06 25.50
C GLY A 21 15.59 19.86 25.50
N PRO A 22 15.61 21.15 25.08
CA PRO A 22 14.40 21.97 25.05
C PRO A 22 13.44 21.56 23.94
N ASP A 23 12.13 21.70 24.15
CA ASP A 23 11.05 21.23 23.28
C ASP A 23 11.09 21.75 21.83
N TYR A 24 11.63 22.97 21.63
CA TYR A 24 11.74 23.49 20.26
C TYR A 24 12.62 22.62 19.33
N ARG A 25 13.49 21.77 19.92
CA ARG A 25 14.34 20.83 19.19
C ARG A 25 13.53 19.76 18.46
N ARG A 26 12.32 19.43 18.95
CA ARG A 26 11.40 18.51 18.27
C ARG A 26 11.10 18.95 16.85
N LYS A 27 10.82 20.25 16.66
CA LYS A 27 10.59 20.82 15.33
C LYS A 27 11.83 20.71 14.44
N GLN A 28 13.01 20.92 14.97
CA GLN A 28 14.27 20.79 14.21
C GLN A 28 14.52 19.32 13.80
N ILE A 29 14.32 18.38 14.71
CA ILE A 29 14.44 16.94 14.43
C ILE A 29 13.44 16.54 13.34
N ALA A 30 12.16 16.92 13.45
CA ALA A 30 11.14 16.66 12.46
C ALA A 30 11.51 17.24 11.09
N GLU A 31 12.05 18.46 11.04
CA GLU A 31 12.54 19.07 9.79
C GLU A 31 13.65 18.25 9.15
N TRP A 32 14.61 17.75 9.92
CA TRP A 32 15.68 16.90 9.41
C TRP A 32 15.14 15.59 8.86
N ILE A 33 14.24 14.94 9.58
CA ILE A 33 13.64 13.66 9.18
C ILE A 33 12.78 13.84 7.92
N TYR A 34 11.77 14.72 8.00
CA TYR A 34 10.66 14.76 7.05
C TYR A 34 10.84 15.76 5.91
N ARG A 35 11.73 16.75 6.03
CA ARG A 35 11.98 17.75 4.99
C ARG A 35 13.33 17.56 4.32
N LYS A 36 14.38 17.42 5.12
CA LYS A 36 15.74 17.25 4.62
C LYS A 36 16.08 15.80 4.26
N ARG A 37 15.29 14.84 4.74
CA ARG A 37 15.50 13.40 4.48
C ARG A 37 16.85 12.91 5.00
N ALA A 38 17.26 13.36 6.18
CA ALA A 38 18.49 12.91 6.82
C ALA A 38 18.56 11.38 6.85
N ALA A 39 19.70 10.82 6.54
CA ALA A 39 19.96 9.37 6.61
C ALA A 39 20.39 8.92 8.00
N SER A 40 20.81 9.86 8.86
CA SER A 40 21.28 9.59 10.21
C SER A 40 21.08 10.79 11.14
N ILE A 41 21.09 10.52 12.44
CA ILE A 41 21.09 11.58 13.47
C ILE A 41 22.36 12.44 13.37
N ALA A 42 23.48 11.87 12.94
CA ALA A 42 24.75 12.58 12.78
C ALA A 42 24.66 13.77 11.80
N GLU A 43 23.80 13.68 10.78
CA GLU A 43 23.58 14.74 9.79
C GLU A 43 22.85 15.97 10.37
N MET A 44 22.19 15.85 11.51
CA MET A 44 21.40 16.92 12.14
C MET A 44 22.30 18.00 12.76
N SER A 45 23.02 18.75 11.91
CA SER A 45 24.13 19.62 12.29
C SER A 45 23.76 20.78 13.23
N ASN A 46 22.49 21.23 13.22
CA ASN A 46 22.01 22.29 14.14
C ASN A 46 21.57 21.78 15.52
N LEU A 47 21.67 20.45 15.76
CA LEU A 47 21.51 19.86 17.08
C LEU A 47 22.87 19.81 17.78
N SER A 48 22.87 20.06 19.09
CA SER A 48 24.11 19.96 19.89
C SER A 48 24.64 18.51 19.88
N ALA A 49 25.95 18.36 19.98
CA ALA A 49 26.58 17.04 20.02
C ALA A 49 26.07 16.16 21.20
N PRO A 50 25.82 16.69 22.41
CA PRO A 50 25.19 15.91 23.48
C PRO A 50 23.81 15.39 23.12
N LEU A 51 22.94 16.22 22.50
CA LEU A 51 21.60 15.80 22.10
C LEU A 51 21.65 14.73 21.01
N ARG A 52 22.54 14.87 20.00
CA ARG A 52 22.70 13.82 18.98
C ARG A 52 23.12 12.49 19.59
N ARG A 53 24.11 12.47 20.48
CA ARG A 53 24.52 11.26 21.19
C ARG A 53 23.42 10.67 22.06
N HIS A 54 22.62 11.53 22.72
CA HIS A 54 21.46 11.05 23.47
C HIS A 54 20.44 10.34 22.57
N LEU A 55 20.08 10.97 21.45
CA LEU A 55 19.14 10.37 20.49
C LEU A 55 19.68 9.06 19.88
N GLU A 56 20.98 9.00 19.53
CA GLU A 56 21.64 7.78 19.03
C GLU A 56 21.67 6.65 20.05
N THR A 57 21.65 6.99 21.34
CA THR A 57 21.61 6.01 22.44
C THR A 57 20.19 5.55 22.71
N ALA A 58 19.21 6.46 22.66
CA ALA A 58 17.81 6.20 22.99
C ALA A 58 17.08 5.47 21.86
N TYR A 59 17.43 5.76 20.61
CA TYR A 59 16.66 5.32 19.44
C TYR A 59 17.51 4.63 18.37
N ASP A 60 16.85 3.77 17.61
CA ASP A 60 17.29 3.42 16.26
C ASP A 60 16.66 4.42 15.28
N PHE A 61 17.45 4.87 14.32
CA PHE A 61 17.00 5.82 13.29
C PHE A 61 16.61 5.13 12.00
N THR A 62 17.38 4.11 11.59
CA THR A 62 17.16 3.38 10.34
C THR A 62 16.17 2.25 10.55
N ALA A 63 15.01 2.34 9.89
CA ALA A 63 13.97 1.32 9.93
C ALA A 63 14.15 0.25 8.84
N LEU A 64 14.63 0.68 7.67
CA LEU A 64 14.71 -0.11 6.44
C LEU A 64 16.09 0.03 5.81
N LYS A 65 16.57 -1.06 5.21
CA LYS A 65 17.76 -1.09 4.37
C LYS A 65 17.38 -1.56 2.97
N LEU A 66 17.84 -0.87 1.94
CA LEU A 66 17.60 -1.29 0.56
C LEU A 66 18.38 -2.58 0.29
N ALA A 67 17.65 -3.69 0.09
CA ALA A 67 18.22 -4.97 -0.30
C ALA A 67 18.32 -5.08 -1.83
N ARG A 68 17.31 -4.57 -2.57
CA ARG A 68 17.30 -4.61 -4.03
C ARG A 68 16.46 -3.50 -4.64
N LEU A 69 16.95 -2.95 -5.76
CA LEU A 69 16.22 -2.03 -6.64
C LEU A 69 16.07 -2.66 -8.02
N GLN A 70 14.84 -2.74 -8.51
CA GLN A 70 14.53 -3.20 -9.87
C GLN A 70 13.82 -2.07 -10.61
N GLY A 71 14.22 -1.83 -11.85
CA GLY A 71 13.62 -0.85 -12.76
C GLY A 71 12.93 -1.52 -13.93
N SER A 72 11.73 -1.06 -14.27
CA SER A 72 10.97 -1.46 -15.45
C SER A 72 11.21 -0.52 -16.63
N GLY A 73 10.97 -1.00 -17.84
CA GLY A 73 11.00 -0.19 -19.07
C GLY A 73 10.02 1.00 -19.05
N ASP A 74 8.93 0.91 -18.27
CA ASP A 74 7.96 2.01 -18.08
C ASP A 74 8.35 3.01 -16.97
N THR A 75 9.59 2.92 -16.47
CA THR A 75 10.16 3.72 -15.38
C THR A 75 9.57 3.44 -13.99
N THR A 76 8.74 2.40 -13.83
CA THR A 76 8.33 1.89 -12.53
C THR A 76 9.55 1.28 -11.82
N ARG A 77 9.66 1.49 -10.51
CA ARG A 77 10.75 0.95 -9.70
C ARG A 77 10.17 0.14 -8.55
N LYS A 78 10.66 -1.09 -8.39
CA LYS A 78 10.35 -1.95 -7.24
C LYS A 78 11.53 -1.94 -6.28
N LEU A 79 11.28 -1.69 -5.02
CA LEU A 79 12.26 -1.62 -3.95
C LEU A 79 11.97 -2.74 -2.96
N LEU A 80 12.96 -3.60 -2.74
CA LEU A 80 12.94 -4.62 -1.69
C LEU A 80 13.68 -4.07 -0.48
N TRP A 81 12.99 -4.02 0.65
CA TRP A 81 13.50 -3.51 1.91
C TRP A 81 13.75 -4.64 2.90
N GLU A 82 14.92 -4.65 3.50
CA GLU A 82 15.23 -5.44 4.68
C GLU A 82 14.84 -4.64 5.92
N LEU A 83 14.03 -5.26 6.77
CA LEU A 83 13.58 -4.73 8.05
C LEU A 83 14.58 -5.05 9.15
N ARG A 84 14.53 -4.32 10.26
CA ARG A 84 15.38 -4.56 11.44
C ARG A 84 15.23 -5.98 12.03
N SER A 85 14.08 -6.61 11.80
CA SER A 85 13.81 -8.00 12.19
C SER A 85 14.49 -9.05 11.29
N GLY A 86 15.09 -8.63 10.18
CA GLY A 86 15.59 -9.54 9.13
C GLY A 86 14.50 -10.01 8.16
N ASP A 87 13.26 -9.54 8.31
CA ASP A 87 12.19 -9.77 7.35
C ASP A 87 12.31 -8.80 6.16
N TYR A 88 11.52 -9.04 5.12
CA TYR A 88 11.53 -8.21 3.92
C TYR A 88 10.13 -7.75 3.54
N VAL A 89 10.05 -6.54 2.97
CA VAL A 89 8.84 -6.01 2.33
C VAL A 89 9.17 -5.29 1.04
N GLU A 90 8.20 -5.16 0.16
CA GLU A 90 8.35 -4.47 -1.12
C GLU A 90 7.53 -3.18 -1.16
N SER A 91 8.08 -2.18 -1.83
CA SER A 91 7.38 -0.96 -2.23
C SER A 91 7.54 -0.75 -3.73
N VAL A 92 6.55 -0.10 -4.37
CA VAL A 92 6.61 0.21 -5.80
C VAL A 92 6.43 1.69 -6.03
N LEU A 93 7.43 2.33 -6.63
CA LEU A 93 7.37 3.72 -7.07
C LEU A 93 6.88 3.77 -8.52
N ILE A 94 5.68 4.32 -8.72
CA ILE A 94 4.97 4.32 -9.99
C ILE A 94 4.92 5.75 -10.54
N PRO A 95 5.50 6.03 -11.72
CA PRO A 95 5.37 7.34 -12.37
C PRO A 95 3.92 7.55 -12.83
N ALA A 96 3.46 8.80 -12.84
CA ALA A 96 2.21 9.13 -13.48
C ALA A 96 2.25 8.77 -14.97
N SER A 97 1.10 8.43 -15.54
CA SER A 97 1.00 8.28 -16.99
C SER A 97 1.30 9.60 -17.66
N PRO A 98 1.91 9.59 -18.87
CA PRO A 98 2.06 10.80 -19.67
C PRO A 98 0.72 11.53 -19.82
N ASP A 99 0.75 12.85 -19.90
CA ASP A 99 -0.43 13.62 -20.23
C ASP A 99 -0.87 13.37 -21.70
N LEU A 100 -2.01 13.96 -22.09
CA LEU A 100 -2.55 13.84 -23.45
C LEU A 100 -1.60 14.35 -24.55
N PHE A 101 -0.59 15.13 -24.17
CA PHE A 101 0.41 15.72 -25.09
C PHE A 101 1.78 15.05 -24.96
N GLY A 102 1.88 13.91 -24.26
CA GLY A 102 3.12 13.16 -24.07
C GLY A 102 4.05 13.75 -23.01
N GLY A 103 3.66 14.82 -22.33
CA GLY A 103 4.41 15.40 -21.22
C GLY A 103 4.45 14.46 -20.02
N ARG A 104 5.65 14.21 -19.48
CA ARG A 104 5.78 13.45 -18.22
C ARG A 104 5.47 14.39 -17.06
N SER A 105 4.35 14.13 -16.35
CA SER A 105 4.15 14.79 -15.06
C SER A 105 5.21 14.27 -14.09
N GLY A 106 5.94 15.16 -13.41
CA GLY A 106 6.89 14.79 -12.36
C GLY A 106 6.23 14.17 -11.12
N ARG A 107 5.03 13.60 -11.25
CA ARG A 107 4.27 13.02 -10.15
C ARG A 107 4.53 11.52 -10.00
N PHE A 108 4.73 11.12 -8.76
CA PHE A 108 4.94 9.73 -8.41
C PHE A 108 3.92 9.26 -7.38
N THR A 109 3.47 8.03 -7.57
CA THR A 109 2.65 7.30 -6.59
C THR A 109 3.50 6.20 -5.97
N LEU A 110 3.54 6.12 -4.65
CA LEU A 110 4.20 5.03 -3.95
C LEU A 110 3.16 4.03 -3.44
N CYS A 111 3.34 2.78 -3.83
CA CYS A 111 2.61 1.64 -3.30
C CYS A 111 3.34 1.13 -2.06
N LEU A 112 2.63 1.13 -0.91
CA LEU A 112 3.16 0.82 0.41
C LEU A 112 2.67 -0.53 0.90
N SER A 113 3.54 -1.25 1.61
CA SER A 113 3.22 -2.44 2.38
C SER A 113 2.89 -2.08 3.83
N THR A 114 2.03 -2.90 4.45
CA THR A 114 1.59 -2.73 5.85
C THR A 114 1.87 -3.94 6.74
N GLN A 115 2.21 -5.08 6.14
CA GLN A 115 2.51 -6.32 6.85
C GLN A 115 3.64 -7.07 6.13
N VAL A 116 4.31 -7.93 6.85
CA VAL A 116 5.16 -8.99 6.27
C VAL A 116 4.25 -10.17 5.98
N GLY A 117 3.99 -10.42 4.69
CA GLY A 117 2.98 -11.37 4.24
C GLY A 117 1.55 -10.87 4.42
N CYS A 118 0.55 -11.76 4.35
CA CYS A 118 -0.87 -11.42 4.51
C CYS A 118 -1.68 -12.62 4.99
N ALA A 119 -2.54 -12.42 6.00
CA ALA A 119 -3.36 -13.49 6.59
C ALA A 119 -4.62 -13.83 5.76
N TYR A 120 -5.01 -12.99 4.80
CA TYR A 120 -6.34 -13.09 4.18
C TYR A 120 -6.41 -14.08 3.01
N GLY A 121 -5.29 -14.57 2.51
CA GLY A 121 -5.21 -15.69 1.58
C GLY A 121 -6.00 -15.50 0.28
N CYS A 122 -6.08 -14.24 -0.22
CA CYS A 122 -6.70 -13.97 -1.52
C CYS A 122 -6.00 -14.78 -2.60
N LYS A 123 -6.74 -15.65 -3.28
CA LYS A 123 -6.17 -16.69 -4.16
C LYS A 123 -5.51 -16.14 -5.44
N PHE A 124 -5.65 -14.87 -5.73
CA PHE A 124 -5.00 -14.19 -6.86
C PHE A 124 -3.70 -13.46 -6.46
N CYS A 125 -3.38 -13.43 -5.16
CA CYS A 125 -2.34 -12.54 -4.63
C CYS A 125 -1.14 -13.33 -4.10
N ALA A 126 0.04 -13.04 -4.63
CA ALA A 126 1.29 -13.67 -4.21
C ALA A 126 1.63 -13.43 -2.73
N SER A 127 1.30 -12.26 -2.18
CA SER A 127 1.54 -11.95 -0.76
C SER A 127 0.75 -12.84 0.21
N GLY A 128 -0.37 -13.42 -0.25
CA GLY A 128 -1.17 -14.34 0.55
C GLY A 128 -0.64 -15.78 0.57
N LEU A 129 0.25 -16.15 -0.35
CA LEU A 129 0.76 -17.53 -0.47
C LEU A 129 1.71 -17.93 0.66
N GLU A 130 2.44 -16.96 1.22
CA GLU A 130 3.41 -17.20 2.30
C GLU A 130 2.82 -16.99 3.70
N GLY A 131 1.54 -16.62 3.78
CA GLY A 131 0.86 -16.31 5.03
C GLY A 131 1.33 -14.98 5.66
N TRP A 132 0.81 -14.69 6.83
CA TRP A 132 1.17 -13.52 7.64
C TRP A 132 2.26 -13.87 8.64
N LYS A 133 3.23 -12.98 8.78
CA LYS A 133 4.27 -13.09 9.81
C LYS A 133 4.07 -12.07 10.92
N ARG A 134 3.98 -10.78 10.56
CA ARG A 134 3.77 -9.68 11.50
C ARG A 134 3.25 -8.41 10.82
N ASP A 135 2.75 -7.52 11.61
CA ASP A 135 2.42 -6.16 11.21
C ASP A 135 3.70 -5.30 11.13
N LEU A 136 3.70 -4.34 10.21
CA LEU A 136 4.68 -3.28 10.22
C LEU A 136 4.32 -2.24 11.28
N THR A 137 5.33 -1.68 11.93
CA THR A 137 5.15 -0.53 12.81
C THR A 137 4.83 0.74 12.01
N ALA A 138 4.33 1.77 12.67
CA ALA A 138 4.06 3.04 12.02
C ALA A 138 5.32 3.64 11.39
N GLY A 139 6.45 3.55 12.06
CA GLY A 139 7.74 4.02 11.58
C GLY A 139 8.25 3.23 10.38
N GLU A 140 8.05 1.90 10.35
CA GLU A 140 8.40 1.07 9.19
C GLU A 140 7.54 1.42 7.96
N ILE A 141 6.25 1.77 8.16
CA ILE A 141 5.38 2.26 7.09
C ILE A 141 5.87 3.61 6.56
N VAL A 142 6.15 4.56 7.46
CA VAL A 142 6.64 5.90 7.10
C VAL A 142 8.02 5.84 6.45
N ALA A 143 8.90 4.97 6.93
CA ALA A 143 10.24 4.79 6.38
C ALA A 143 10.24 4.39 4.91
N GLN A 144 9.25 3.60 4.44
CA GLN A 144 9.14 3.27 3.01
C GLN A 144 9.06 4.54 2.15
N ILE A 145 8.40 5.60 2.63
CA ILE A 145 8.30 6.88 1.90
C ILE A 145 9.67 7.57 1.90
N LEU A 146 10.27 7.74 3.08
CA LEU A 146 11.50 8.49 3.26
C LEU A 146 12.66 7.84 2.49
N GLU A 147 12.79 6.52 2.61
CA GLU A 147 13.84 5.74 1.96
C GLU A 147 13.66 5.70 0.44
N THR A 148 12.39 5.59 -0.05
CA THR A 148 12.11 5.63 -1.49
C THR A 148 12.46 7.00 -2.07
N GLU A 149 12.08 8.10 -1.40
CA GLU A 149 12.40 9.44 -1.85
C GLU A 149 13.92 9.69 -1.89
N ARG A 150 14.65 9.18 -0.91
CA ARG A 150 16.10 9.24 -0.84
C ARG A 150 16.77 8.43 -1.95
N THR A 151 16.37 7.15 -2.10
CA THR A 151 16.92 6.24 -3.11
C THR A 151 16.62 6.69 -4.54
N ALA A 152 15.42 7.19 -4.80
CA ALA A 152 15.00 7.62 -6.13
C ALA A 152 15.33 9.08 -6.44
N ASN A 153 15.83 9.84 -5.47
CA ASN A 153 16.06 11.29 -5.53
C ASN A 153 14.84 12.05 -6.09
N THR A 154 13.65 11.73 -5.54
CA THR A 154 12.39 12.31 -6.02
C THR A 154 11.41 12.48 -4.86
N ARG A 155 10.32 13.23 -5.09
CA ARG A 155 9.25 13.39 -4.11
C ARG A 155 8.05 12.51 -4.48
N VAL A 156 7.50 11.86 -3.48
CA VAL A 156 6.25 11.10 -3.60
C VAL A 156 5.06 12.05 -3.44
N ASN A 157 4.13 12.00 -4.39
CA ASN A 157 2.96 12.88 -4.42
C ASN A 157 1.69 12.19 -3.94
N ASN A 158 1.57 10.88 -4.23
CA ASN A 158 0.41 10.07 -3.87
C ASN A 158 0.85 8.77 -3.21
N LEU A 159 0.01 8.27 -2.30
CA LEU A 159 0.21 7.00 -1.63
C LEU A 159 -0.96 6.06 -1.90
N VAL A 160 -0.65 4.80 -2.14
CA VAL A 160 -1.64 3.73 -2.19
C VAL A 160 -1.18 2.60 -1.26
N PHE A 161 -2.01 2.23 -0.31
CA PHE A 161 -1.77 1.09 0.57
C PHE A 161 -2.31 -0.17 -0.13
N MET A 162 -1.56 -0.63 -1.12
CA MET A 162 -1.88 -1.76 -2.01
C MET A 162 -0.70 -2.74 -2.16
N GLY A 163 0.30 -2.61 -1.31
CA GLY A 163 1.45 -3.51 -1.23
C GLY A 163 1.13 -4.78 -0.45
N MET A 164 2.13 -5.32 0.25
CA MET A 164 1.97 -6.51 1.07
C MET A 164 1.13 -6.23 2.32
N GLY A 165 0.18 -7.13 2.62
CA GLY A 165 -0.68 -7.07 3.81
C GLY A 165 -2.07 -6.48 3.57
N GLU A 166 -2.92 -6.59 4.60
CA GLU A 166 -4.23 -5.95 4.68
C GLU A 166 -4.11 -4.72 5.60
N PRO A 167 -4.20 -3.50 5.06
CA PRO A 167 -3.99 -2.30 5.86
C PRO A 167 -4.92 -2.17 7.07
N LEU A 168 -6.18 -2.54 6.91
CA LEU A 168 -7.16 -2.44 7.99
C LEU A 168 -7.01 -3.52 9.07
N ALA A 169 -6.21 -4.57 8.83
CA ALA A 169 -5.83 -5.52 9.87
C ALA A 169 -4.74 -4.95 10.79
N ASN A 170 -3.87 -4.10 10.27
CA ASN A 170 -2.85 -3.37 11.02
C ASN A 170 -3.34 -1.94 11.38
N TYR A 171 -4.56 -1.83 11.90
CA TYR A 171 -5.29 -0.56 12.00
C TYR A 171 -4.58 0.49 12.84
N ALA A 172 -4.07 0.12 14.02
CA ALA A 172 -3.42 1.06 14.94
C ALA A 172 -2.16 1.70 14.33
N ASN A 173 -1.26 0.89 13.78
CA ASN A 173 -0.05 1.39 13.12
C ASN A 173 -0.37 2.14 11.83
N LEU A 174 -1.38 1.69 11.07
CA LEU A 174 -1.87 2.41 9.90
C LEU A 174 -2.33 3.82 10.28
N MET A 175 -3.20 3.96 11.28
CA MET A 175 -3.71 5.27 11.70
C MET A 175 -2.61 6.18 12.22
N ARG A 176 -1.66 5.62 13.00
CA ARG A 176 -0.50 6.36 13.49
C ARG A 176 0.38 6.84 12.34
N SER A 177 0.67 5.98 11.38
CA SER A 177 1.45 6.34 10.18
C SER A 177 0.76 7.43 9.35
N LEU A 178 -0.58 7.36 9.20
CA LEU A 178 -1.37 8.36 8.48
C LEU A 178 -1.32 9.74 9.16
N HIS A 179 -1.34 9.79 10.49
CA HIS A 179 -1.16 11.03 11.24
C HIS A 179 0.21 11.64 10.96
N ILE A 180 1.28 10.84 11.04
CA ILE A 180 2.66 11.28 10.74
C ILE A 180 2.76 11.76 9.29
N ILE A 181 2.25 10.98 8.34
CA ILE A 181 2.31 11.30 6.90
C ILE A 181 1.58 12.60 6.57
N ASN A 182 0.39 12.81 7.17
CA ASN A 182 -0.47 13.96 6.86
C ASN A 182 -0.08 15.23 7.65
N ALA A 183 0.65 15.08 8.75
CA ALA A 183 1.02 16.20 9.62
C ALA A 183 1.85 17.27 8.89
N PRO A 184 1.68 18.57 9.19
CA PRO A 184 2.51 19.63 8.63
C PRO A 184 4.00 19.48 8.92
N TRP A 185 4.35 18.90 10.08
CA TRP A 185 5.72 18.58 10.47
C TRP A 185 6.25 17.27 9.90
N GLY A 186 5.36 16.37 9.44
CA GLY A 186 5.66 15.06 8.88
C GLY A 186 5.96 15.08 7.38
N ALA A 187 5.57 14.03 6.66
CA ALA A 187 5.80 13.95 5.21
C ALA A 187 5.02 15.02 4.42
N GLY A 188 3.96 15.57 4.99
CA GLY A 188 3.16 16.66 4.40
C GLY A 188 2.32 16.22 3.19
N ILE A 189 2.01 14.93 3.09
CA ILE A 189 1.16 14.38 2.02
C ILE A 189 -0.29 14.51 2.45
N GLY A 190 -1.06 15.32 1.74
CA GLY A 190 -2.45 15.59 2.07
C GLY A 190 -3.33 14.33 1.97
N ALA A 191 -4.29 14.18 2.88
CA ALA A 191 -5.17 13.00 2.97
C ALA A 191 -5.86 12.64 1.64
N ARG A 192 -6.16 13.63 0.79
CA ARG A 192 -6.74 13.43 -0.55
C ARG A 192 -5.84 12.70 -1.54
N HIS A 193 -4.54 12.66 -1.26
CA HIS A 193 -3.52 11.97 -2.04
C HIS A 193 -3.21 10.57 -1.50
N ILE A 194 -3.96 10.12 -0.50
CA ILE A 194 -3.79 8.82 0.15
C ILE A 194 -5.00 7.95 -0.15
N THR A 195 -4.76 6.74 -0.64
CA THR A 195 -5.78 5.72 -0.88
C THR A 195 -5.46 4.49 -0.04
N ILE A 196 -6.40 4.07 0.79
CA ILE A 196 -6.34 2.79 1.50
C ILE A 196 -7.12 1.78 0.67
N SER A 197 -6.50 0.66 0.31
CA SER A 197 -7.19 -0.50 -0.24
C SER A 197 -7.46 -1.50 0.87
N THR A 198 -8.59 -2.18 0.80
CA THR A 198 -8.94 -3.24 1.75
C THR A 198 -9.65 -4.40 1.08
N SER A 199 -9.39 -5.59 1.57
CA SER A 199 -10.12 -6.79 1.20
C SER A 199 -11.54 -6.83 1.76
N GLY A 200 -11.90 -5.88 2.65
CA GLY A 200 -13.27 -5.70 3.10
C GLY A 200 -13.52 -6.09 4.56
N LEU A 201 -12.75 -5.53 5.48
CA LEU A 201 -12.96 -5.66 6.91
C LEU A 201 -14.05 -4.67 7.35
N ALA A 202 -15.32 -5.07 7.29
CA ALA A 202 -16.47 -4.20 7.50
C ALA A 202 -16.43 -3.38 8.81
N PRO A 203 -16.08 -3.95 10.00
CA PRO A 203 -15.97 -3.17 11.22
C PRO A 203 -14.92 -2.06 11.13
N GLN A 204 -13.74 -2.35 10.56
CA GLN A 204 -12.65 -1.39 10.41
C GLN A 204 -12.97 -0.31 9.35
N ILE A 205 -13.74 -0.64 8.32
CA ILE A 205 -14.26 0.36 7.36
C ILE A 205 -15.16 1.36 8.09
N ARG A 206 -16.08 0.90 8.97
CA ARG A 206 -16.92 1.75 9.80
C ARG A 206 -16.11 2.60 10.76
N GLU A 207 -15.06 2.04 11.36
CA GLU A 207 -14.15 2.78 12.23
C GLU A 207 -13.39 3.87 11.46
N LEU A 208 -12.84 3.53 10.28
CA LEU A 208 -12.19 4.49 9.40
C LEU A 208 -13.14 5.62 8.96
N ALA A 209 -14.43 5.33 8.79
CA ALA A 209 -15.43 6.32 8.47
C ALA A 209 -15.59 7.41 9.56
N ARG A 210 -15.29 7.08 10.82
CA ARG A 210 -15.36 8.01 11.97
C ARG A 210 -14.12 8.89 12.12
N GLN A 211 -13.00 8.52 11.48
CA GLN A 211 -11.76 9.29 11.57
C GLN A 211 -11.89 10.66 10.88
N PRO A 212 -11.22 11.71 11.36
CA PRO A 212 -11.32 13.04 10.74
C PRO A 212 -10.64 13.13 9.38
N LEU A 213 -9.66 12.28 9.09
CA LEU A 213 -8.88 12.30 7.85
C LEU A 213 -9.74 11.97 6.63
N GLN A 214 -9.62 12.79 5.59
CA GLN A 214 -10.37 12.67 4.33
C GLN A 214 -9.64 11.77 3.31
N ILE A 215 -9.42 10.52 3.68
CA ILE A 215 -8.70 9.51 2.88
C ILE A 215 -9.63 8.95 1.80
N ARG A 216 -9.06 8.41 0.73
CA ARG A 216 -9.80 7.67 -0.30
C ARG A 216 -9.81 6.18 0.07
N LEU A 217 -10.96 5.53 -0.14
CA LEU A 217 -11.10 4.09 0.06
C LEU A 217 -11.23 3.39 -1.28
N ALA A 218 -10.45 2.33 -1.45
CA ALA A 218 -10.57 1.36 -2.54
C ALA A 218 -10.97 0.01 -1.94
N LEU A 219 -12.10 -0.53 -2.38
CA LEU A 219 -12.55 -1.86 -1.97
C LEU A 219 -12.11 -2.89 -2.99
N SER A 220 -11.29 -3.83 -2.59
CA SER A 220 -10.99 -5.06 -3.34
C SER A 220 -12.22 -5.96 -3.34
N LEU A 221 -13.11 -5.75 -4.31
CA LEU A 221 -14.39 -6.48 -4.42
C LEU A 221 -14.20 -7.84 -5.11
N HIS A 222 -13.64 -7.85 -6.31
CA HIS A 222 -13.19 -8.98 -7.12
C HIS A 222 -14.23 -10.06 -7.47
N GLY A 223 -15.42 -10.02 -6.88
CA GLY A 223 -16.58 -10.85 -7.22
C GLY A 223 -17.84 -10.06 -6.92
N ALA A 224 -18.82 -10.09 -7.83
CA ALA A 224 -20.05 -9.31 -7.66
C ALA A 224 -21.14 -10.06 -6.87
N THR A 225 -20.98 -11.39 -6.67
CA THR A 225 -21.82 -12.22 -5.80
C THR A 225 -20.98 -12.89 -4.72
N ASP A 226 -21.62 -13.32 -3.63
CA ASP A 226 -20.92 -14.01 -2.52
C ASP A 226 -20.29 -15.33 -2.98
N GLU A 227 -20.92 -16.05 -3.91
CA GLU A 227 -20.41 -17.30 -4.48
C GLU A 227 -19.10 -17.05 -5.21
N VAL A 228 -19.08 -16.11 -6.13
CA VAL A 228 -17.89 -15.79 -6.93
C VAL A 228 -16.80 -15.15 -6.07
N ARG A 229 -17.19 -14.20 -5.22
CA ARG A 229 -16.23 -13.56 -4.33
C ARG A 229 -15.61 -14.55 -3.34
N GLY A 230 -16.40 -15.46 -2.78
CA GLY A 230 -15.95 -16.50 -1.84
C GLY A 230 -14.96 -17.49 -2.46
N GLN A 231 -15.00 -17.72 -3.77
CA GLN A 231 -14.01 -18.54 -4.49
C GLN A 231 -12.65 -17.86 -4.55
N ILE A 232 -12.62 -16.53 -4.65
CA ILE A 232 -11.42 -15.70 -4.88
C ILE A 232 -10.86 -15.18 -3.56
N MET A 233 -11.73 -14.75 -2.64
CA MET A 233 -11.41 -14.04 -1.41
C MET A 233 -12.01 -14.73 -0.20
N PRO A 234 -11.24 -15.50 0.57
CA PRO A 234 -11.73 -16.21 1.76
C PRO A 234 -12.35 -15.30 2.84
N VAL A 235 -11.96 -14.03 2.89
CA VAL A 235 -12.52 -13.03 3.80
C VAL A 235 -14.04 -12.85 3.65
N ASN A 236 -14.59 -13.19 2.49
CA ASN A 236 -16.04 -13.13 2.22
C ASN A 236 -16.86 -14.00 3.16
N ARG A 237 -16.29 -15.11 3.66
CA ARG A 237 -16.95 -15.98 4.64
C ARG A 237 -17.19 -15.27 5.97
N LYS A 238 -16.32 -14.33 6.33
CA LYS A 238 -16.42 -13.55 7.57
C LYS A 238 -17.26 -12.29 7.38
N TYR A 239 -17.14 -11.64 6.23
CA TYR A 239 -17.83 -10.41 5.88
C TYR A 239 -18.50 -10.56 4.51
N PRO A 240 -19.75 -11.09 4.44
CA PRO A 240 -20.50 -11.23 3.21
C PRO A 240 -20.76 -9.87 2.53
N LEU A 241 -21.04 -9.90 1.23
CA LEU A 241 -21.24 -8.69 0.43
C LEU A 241 -22.29 -7.74 0.99
N ALA A 242 -23.38 -8.26 1.56
CA ALA A 242 -24.43 -7.43 2.14
C ALA A 242 -23.89 -6.52 3.23
N GLU A 243 -23.18 -7.08 4.23
CA GLU A 243 -22.55 -6.34 5.32
C GLU A 243 -21.44 -5.40 4.83
N LEU A 244 -20.62 -5.90 3.90
CA LEU A 244 -19.52 -5.14 3.35
C LEU A 244 -19.97 -3.89 2.58
N LEU A 245 -20.97 -4.03 1.72
CA LEU A 245 -21.52 -2.91 0.93
C LEU A 245 -22.24 -1.90 1.82
N GLU A 246 -22.85 -2.34 2.92
CA GLU A 246 -23.42 -1.44 3.92
C GLU A 246 -22.34 -0.62 4.62
N ALA A 247 -21.27 -1.25 5.11
CA ALA A 247 -20.14 -0.54 5.71
C ALA A 247 -19.51 0.47 4.74
N CYS A 248 -19.42 0.12 3.45
CA CYS A 248 -18.94 1.02 2.40
C CYS A 248 -19.91 2.20 2.16
N ALA A 249 -21.21 1.98 2.21
CA ALA A 249 -22.21 3.05 2.10
C ALA A 249 -22.11 4.04 3.27
N GLU A 250 -21.98 3.54 4.51
CA GLU A 250 -21.73 4.35 5.70
C GLU A 250 -20.43 5.18 5.58
N TYR A 251 -19.36 4.56 5.07
CA TYR A 251 -18.10 5.27 4.82
C TYR A 251 -18.30 6.43 3.85
N GLN A 252 -18.97 6.17 2.74
CA GLN A 252 -19.18 7.16 1.70
C GLN A 252 -20.07 8.30 2.16
N GLU A 253 -21.13 8.01 2.91
CA GLU A 253 -22.02 9.02 3.48
C GLU A 253 -21.24 9.99 4.38
N LYS A 254 -20.40 9.45 5.29
CA LYS A 254 -19.60 10.27 6.21
C LYS A 254 -18.45 11.02 5.52
N LYS A 255 -17.84 10.46 4.50
CA LYS A 255 -16.68 11.08 3.81
C LYS A 255 -17.07 11.92 2.61
N GLY A 256 -18.26 11.75 2.04
CA GLY A 256 -18.73 12.50 0.88
C GLY A 256 -17.85 12.34 -0.37
N LYS A 257 -17.05 11.27 -0.48
CA LYS A 257 -16.09 11.06 -1.56
C LYS A 257 -16.34 9.78 -2.31
N MET A 258 -16.14 9.84 -3.63
CA MET A 258 -16.25 8.68 -4.51
C MET A 258 -15.23 7.62 -4.13
N MET A 259 -15.74 6.42 -3.82
CA MET A 259 -14.94 5.21 -3.62
C MET A 259 -14.50 4.60 -4.95
N THR A 260 -13.55 3.69 -4.85
CA THR A 260 -13.18 2.82 -5.98
C THR A 260 -13.51 1.37 -5.62
N LEU A 261 -14.18 0.67 -6.53
CA LEU A 261 -14.29 -0.78 -6.50
C LEU A 261 -13.17 -1.34 -7.39
N GLU A 262 -12.22 -2.00 -6.78
CA GLU A 262 -11.17 -2.74 -7.51
C GLU A 262 -11.73 -4.11 -7.89
N TYR A 263 -11.66 -4.44 -9.18
CA TYR A 263 -12.20 -5.68 -9.70
C TYR A 263 -11.19 -6.35 -10.63
N ILE A 264 -10.56 -7.40 -10.12
CA ILE A 264 -9.67 -8.23 -10.93
C ILE A 264 -10.49 -9.07 -11.87
N LEU A 265 -10.14 -9.11 -13.15
CA LEU A 265 -10.80 -9.95 -14.15
C LEU A 265 -10.01 -11.22 -14.36
N ILE A 266 -10.65 -12.37 -14.10
CA ILE A 266 -10.08 -13.71 -14.20
C ILE A 266 -10.93 -14.50 -15.19
N ASP A 267 -10.30 -15.05 -16.23
CA ASP A 267 -10.94 -15.80 -17.30
C ASP A 267 -11.77 -16.95 -16.76
N GLY A 268 -13.05 -17.04 -17.19
CA GLY A 268 -13.99 -18.08 -16.80
C GLY A 268 -14.39 -18.11 -15.33
N VAL A 269 -13.98 -17.11 -14.52
CA VAL A 269 -14.29 -17.08 -13.08
C VAL A 269 -15.26 -15.95 -12.74
N ASN A 270 -14.93 -14.71 -13.10
CA ASN A 270 -15.70 -13.53 -12.70
C ASN A 270 -15.89 -12.51 -13.83
N ASP A 271 -15.64 -12.90 -15.09
CA ASP A 271 -15.65 -12.06 -16.29
C ASP A 271 -16.94 -12.16 -17.11
N SER A 272 -17.99 -12.81 -16.57
CA SER A 272 -19.29 -12.96 -17.25
C SER A 272 -20.06 -11.63 -17.32
N ALA A 273 -20.95 -11.51 -18.31
CA ALA A 273 -21.83 -10.34 -18.44
C ALA A 273 -22.73 -10.17 -17.22
N GLU A 274 -23.21 -11.27 -16.62
CA GLU A 274 -24.01 -11.25 -15.40
C GLU A 274 -23.23 -10.62 -14.23
N GLN A 275 -21.97 -11.01 -14.04
CA GLN A 275 -21.10 -10.40 -13.02
C GLN A 275 -20.91 -8.90 -13.28
N ALA A 276 -20.77 -8.47 -14.54
CA ALA A 276 -20.66 -7.05 -14.88
C ALA A 276 -21.93 -6.27 -14.53
N GLU A 277 -23.12 -6.82 -14.80
CA GLU A 277 -24.41 -6.20 -14.47
C GLU A 277 -24.61 -6.07 -12.96
N ILE A 278 -24.27 -7.11 -12.19
CA ILE A 278 -24.36 -7.08 -10.73
C ILE A 278 -23.36 -6.05 -10.16
N LEU A 279 -22.14 -6.06 -10.66
CA LEU A 279 -21.10 -5.07 -10.28
C LEU A 279 -21.57 -3.64 -10.57
N ALA A 280 -22.23 -3.42 -11.72
CA ALA A 280 -22.79 -2.12 -12.07
C ALA A 280 -23.85 -1.66 -11.06
N ARG A 281 -24.72 -2.57 -10.58
CA ARG A 281 -25.70 -2.26 -9.52
C ARG A 281 -25.02 -1.87 -8.22
N HIS A 282 -23.97 -2.60 -7.78
CA HIS A 282 -23.21 -2.26 -6.60
C HIS A 282 -22.51 -0.89 -6.73
N ALA A 283 -21.84 -0.67 -7.86
CA ALA A 283 -21.15 0.59 -8.12
C ALA A 283 -22.10 1.81 -8.12
N ARG A 284 -23.29 1.68 -8.71
CA ARG A 284 -24.32 2.73 -8.69
C ARG A 284 -24.87 2.99 -7.30
N ARG A 285 -25.18 1.93 -6.53
CA ARG A 285 -25.63 2.04 -5.14
C ARG A 285 -24.63 2.81 -4.29
N LEU A 286 -23.33 2.52 -4.46
CA LEU A 286 -22.24 3.15 -3.73
C LEU A 286 -21.73 4.45 -4.38
N ARG A 287 -22.30 4.90 -5.51
CA ARG A 287 -21.73 6.01 -6.31
C ARG A 287 -20.22 5.86 -6.52
N ALA A 288 -19.77 4.64 -6.70
CA ALA A 288 -18.36 4.30 -6.82
C ALA A 288 -17.93 4.23 -8.29
N LYS A 289 -16.66 4.50 -8.55
CA LYS A 289 -16.02 4.12 -9.82
C LYS A 289 -15.53 2.69 -9.74
N VAL A 290 -15.43 2.04 -10.89
CA VAL A 290 -14.86 0.70 -11.01
C VAL A 290 -13.49 0.78 -11.69
N ASN A 291 -12.51 0.12 -11.10
CA ASN A 291 -11.19 -0.08 -11.67
C ASN A 291 -11.04 -1.56 -12.03
N LEU A 292 -11.10 -1.87 -13.32
CA LEU A 292 -10.91 -3.22 -13.81
C LEU A 292 -9.41 -3.50 -13.92
N ILE A 293 -8.98 -4.62 -13.36
CA ILE A 293 -7.59 -5.06 -13.34
C ILE A 293 -7.54 -6.42 -14.04
N PRO A 294 -7.17 -6.50 -15.33
CA PRO A 294 -6.93 -7.81 -15.96
C PRO A 294 -5.93 -8.60 -15.11
N TYR A 295 -6.21 -9.89 -14.92
CA TYR A 295 -5.40 -10.73 -14.03
C TYR A 295 -3.93 -10.75 -14.47
N ASN A 296 -3.05 -10.51 -13.53
CA ASN A 296 -1.62 -10.68 -13.71
C ASN A 296 -1.23 -12.09 -13.29
N THR A 297 -0.67 -12.86 -14.19
CA THR A 297 -0.26 -14.23 -13.91
C THR A 297 0.69 -14.29 -12.72
N VAL A 298 0.33 -15.11 -11.75
CA VAL A 298 1.14 -15.38 -10.57
C VAL A 298 1.58 -16.82 -10.65
N GLU A 299 2.88 -17.07 -10.58
CA GLU A 299 3.45 -18.42 -10.62
C GLU A 299 2.89 -19.26 -9.48
N GLY A 300 2.44 -20.47 -9.81
CA GLY A 300 1.81 -21.40 -8.88
C GLY A 300 0.30 -21.24 -8.75
N LEU A 301 -0.32 -20.29 -9.47
CA LEU A 301 -1.77 -20.14 -9.58
C LEU A 301 -2.26 -20.52 -10.99
N GLY A 302 -3.31 -21.34 -11.08
CA GLY A 302 -3.82 -21.86 -12.34
C GLY A 302 -4.76 -20.91 -13.12
N TRP A 303 -4.92 -19.65 -12.68
CA TRP A 303 -5.84 -18.70 -13.31
C TRP A 303 -5.22 -18.00 -14.51
N GLN A 304 -6.09 -17.60 -15.44
CA GLN A 304 -5.72 -16.98 -16.70
C GLN A 304 -6.27 -15.54 -16.76
N ARG A 305 -5.56 -14.69 -17.52
CA ARG A 305 -6.04 -13.38 -17.91
C ARG A 305 -7.09 -13.52 -19.00
N PRO A 306 -8.27 -12.86 -18.92
CA PRO A 306 -9.22 -12.83 -20.02
C PRO A 306 -8.63 -12.18 -21.28
N GLY A 307 -9.11 -12.61 -22.44
CA GLY A 307 -8.77 -11.95 -23.70
C GLY A 307 -9.30 -10.50 -23.76
N GLU A 308 -8.66 -9.65 -24.55
CA GLU A 308 -9.02 -8.22 -24.67
C GLU A 308 -10.50 -8.01 -25.03
N PHE A 309 -11.07 -8.85 -25.89
CA PHE A 309 -12.49 -8.79 -26.22
C PHE A 309 -13.41 -9.00 -25.00
N ALA A 310 -13.09 -9.95 -24.14
CA ALA A 310 -13.86 -10.19 -22.91
C ALA A 310 -13.74 -9.01 -21.93
N ILE A 311 -12.53 -8.43 -21.79
CA ILE A 311 -12.27 -7.24 -20.98
C ILE A 311 -13.08 -6.04 -21.49
N ASP A 312 -13.06 -5.79 -22.79
CA ASP A 312 -13.78 -4.66 -23.41
C ASP A 312 -15.30 -4.83 -23.28
N ARG A 313 -15.82 -6.04 -23.50
CA ARG A 313 -17.23 -6.38 -23.33
C ARG A 313 -17.68 -6.14 -21.88
N PHE A 314 -16.91 -6.59 -20.89
CA PHE A 314 -17.19 -6.37 -19.47
C PHE A 314 -17.21 -4.86 -19.14
N ALA A 315 -16.22 -4.13 -19.63
CA ALA A 315 -16.13 -2.67 -19.45
C ALA A 315 -17.30 -1.92 -20.14
N ALA A 316 -17.75 -2.41 -21.31
CA ALA A 316 -18.87 -1.84 -22.05
C ALA A 316 -20.18 -1.95 -21.26
N VAL A 317 -20.46 -3.09 -20.61
CA VAL A 317 -21.64 -3.26 -19.73
C VAL A 317 -21.64 -2.23 -18.60
N LEU A 318 -20.50 -2.04 -17.91
CA LEU A 318 -20.39 -1.06 -16.85
C LEU A 318 -20.60 0.38 -17.34
N ARG A 319 -19.99 0.74 -18.48
CA ARG A 319 -20.14 2.07 -19.09
C ARG A 319 -21.58 2.32 -19.58
N GLY A 320 -22.21 1.31 -20.17
CA GLY A 320 -23.62 1.34 -20.56
C GLY A 320 -24.56 1.60 -19.37
N ALA A 321 -24.20 1.07 -18.18
CA ALA A 321 -24.88 1.33 -16.92
C ALA A 321 -24.50 2.70 -16.28
N LYS A 322 -23.77 3.57 -16.98
CA LYS A 322 -23.28 4.88 -16.54
C LYS A 322 -22.34 4.82 -15.32
N VAL A 323 -21.58 3.72 -15.18
CA VAL A 323 -20.55 3.59 -14.16
C VAL A 323 -19.21 4.08 -14.72
N THR A 324 -18.56 4.99 -14.02
CA THR A 324 -17.20 5.44 -14.36
C THR A 324 -16.26 4.25 -14.24
N THR A 325 -15.73 3.80 -15.38
CA THR A 325 -14.92 2.57 -15.47
C THR A 325 -13.58 2.86 -16.11
N THR A 326 -12.52 2.46 -15.42
CA THR A 326 -11.15 2.42 -15.96
C THR A 326 -10.70 0.97 -16.10
N VAL A 327 -10.02 0.67 -17.20
CA VAL A 327 -9.26 -0.58 -17.34
C VAL A 327 -7.81 -0.23 -17.06
N ARG A 328 -7.26 -0.80 -16.00
CA ARG A 328 -5.88 -0.53 -15.59
C ARG A 328 -4.94 -1.33 -16.46
N ARG A 329 -4.17 -0.66 -17.29
CA ARG A 329 -3.03 -1.28 -17.97
C ARG A 329 -1.89 -1.44 -16.97
N GLU A 330 -1.24 -2.59 -17.04
CA GLU A 330 -0.16 -2.96 -16.14
C GLU A 330 1.02 -1.99 -16.24
N LYS A 331 1.64 -1.73 -15.08
CA LYS A 331 2.94 -1.06 -14.98
C LYS A 331 3.87 -1.93 -14.17
N GLY A 332 5.13 -2.05 -14.62
CA GLY A 332 6.15 -2.87 -13.95
C GLY A 332 5.87 -4.37 -14.01
N HIS A 333 5.15 -4.85 -15.05
CA HIS A 333 4.87 -6.29 -15.22
C HIS A 333 6.17 -7.09 -15.39
N ASP A 334 7.13 -6.54 -16.12
CA ASP A 334 8.45 -7.12 -16.40
C ASP A 334 9.34 -7.32 -15.16
N ILE A 335 8.98 -6.70 -14.03
CA ILE A 335 9.69 -6.80 -12.75
C ILE A 335 8.82 -7.34 -11.61
N ASP A 336 7.72 -8.03 -11.91
CA ASP A 336 6.74 -8.51 -10.91
C ASP A 336 6.28 -7.41 -9.92
N ALA A 337 6.10 -6.18 -10.41
CA ALA A 337 5.67 -5.03 -9.60
C ALA A 337 4.18 -4.70 -9.77
N ALA A 338 3.44 -5.46 -10.58
CA ALA A 338 2.01 -5.26 -10.76
C ALA A 338 1.22 -5.73 -9.52
N CYS A 339 -0.04 -5.27 -9.43
CA CYS A 339 -0.91 -5.64 -8.31
C CYS A 339 -1.07 -7.15 -8.17
N GLY A 340 -0.92 -7.66 -6.95
CA GLY A 340 -0.98 -9.09 -6.63
C GLY A 340 0.32 -9.86 -6.83
N GLN A 341 1.36 -9.27 -7.42
CA GLN A 341 2.63 -9.96 -7.73
C GLN A 341 3.71 -9.80 -6.65
N LEU A 342 3.53 -8.88 -5.69
CA LEU A 342 4.54 -8.63 -4.66
C LEU A 342 4.72 -9.85 -3.77
N ARG A 343 5.91 -10.43 -3.79
CA ARG A 343 6.31 -11.56 -2.95
C ARG A 343 7.84 -11.65 -2.83
N LEU A 344 8.31 -12.26 -1.76
CA LEU A 344 9.73 -12.42 -1.43
C LEU A 344 10.42 -13.55 -2.22
N LYS A 345 10.12 -13.69 -3.52
CA LYS A 345 10.60 -14.79 -4.39
C LYS A 345 12.11 -14.98 -4.40
N GLN A 346 12.87 -13.93 -4.23
CA GLN A 346 14.31 -13.92 -4.57
C GLN A 346 15.27 -14.25 -3.45
N LEU A 347 14.78 -14.35 -2.21
CA LEU A 347 15.64 -14.79 -1.10
C LEU A 347 15.90 -16.30 -1.09
N LYS A 348 15.06 -17.09 -1.79
CA LYS A 348 15.23 -18.55 -1.88
C LYS A 348 16.32 -18.97 -2.87
N THR A 349 16.60 -18.18 -3.89
CA THR A 349 17.66 -18.47 -4.87
C THR A 349 19.05 -18.17 -4.32
N ASP A 350 19.21 -17.11 -3.56
CA ASP A 350 20.51 -16.75 -2.97
C ASP A 350 20.89 -17.66 -1.78
N ALA A 351 19.89 -18.15 -1.02
CA ALA A 351 20.12 -19.14 0.04
C ALA A 351 20.39 -20.55 -0.50
N GLY A 352 19.98 -20.85 -1.72
CA GLY A 352 20.28 -22.12 -2.40
C GLY A 352 21.68 -22.14 -3.05
N ALA A 353 22.15 -21.01 -3.55
CA ALA A 353 23.47 -20.89 -4.18
C ALA A 353 24.62 -21.00 -3.16
N ASN A 354 24.43 -20.49 -1.93
CA ASN A 354 25.43 -20.58 -0.86
C ASN A 354 25.52 -21.97 -0.17
N ARG A 355 24.71 -22.95 -0.56
CA ARG A 355 24.76 -24.32 -0.01
C ARG A 355 25.42 -25.35 -0.95
N MET A 356 25.89 -24.93 -2.12
CA MET A 356 26.54 -25.81 -3.06
C MET A 356 28.07 -25.66 -3.10
N ASP A 357 28.64 -24.72 -2.34
CA ASP A 357 30.12 -24.54 -2.22
C ASP A 357 30.55 -24.68 -0.75
N GLY A 358 30.19 -25.79 -0.12
CA GLY A 358 30.64 -26.14 1.22
C GLY A 358 30.88 -27.62 1.37
#